data_116946037cf1cfbf43f54b76bdfe5788
#
_entry.id   116946037cf1cfbf43f54b76bdfe5788
#
_cell.length_a   1.000
_cell.length_b   1.000
_cell.length_c   1.000
_cell.angle_alpha   90.00
_cell.angle_beta   90.00
_cell.angle_gamma   90.00
#
_symmetry.space_group_name_H-M   'P 1'
#
loop_
_entity.id
_entity.type
_entity.pdbx_description
1 polymer ?
#
loop_
_entity_poly.entity_id
_entity_poly.type
_entity_poly.pdbx_seq_one_letter_code
_entity_poly.pdbx_strand_id
1 'polypeptide(L)'
;MATLEEFNKNCTGLQHVGLPTLDMDATVKFYGLLGFHIAHTKMNKGNKVNFLRKGNFTIESYEDKGAIKHDGAIQHIALDVKDIQQAWDYVSTLGYKFIDTHIMELPFWEKGIRYFNIKGPNEEVVEFCQIVQ
;
A
#
# COMPACT_ATOMS: atom_id res chain seq x y z
N MET A 1 34.48 8.83 -5.12
CA MET A 1 33.40 8.43 -4.19
C MET A 1 32.36 9.55 -4.15
N ALA A 2 31.11 9.21 -4.34
CA ALA A 2 30.02 10.19 -4.30
C ALA A 2 29.77 10.70 -2.87
N THR A 3 29.41 11.96 -2.73
CA THR A 3 29.03 12.57 -1.45
C THR A 3 27.55 12.37 -1.17
N LEU A 4 27.13 12.58 0.06
CA LEU A 4 25.72 12.57 0.44
C LEU A 4 24.93 13.60 -0.37
N GLU A 5 25.50 14.78 -0.61
CA GLU A 5 24.85 15.82 -1.41
C GLU A 5 24.59 15.36 -2.85
N GLU A 6 25.61 14.73 -3.47
CA GLU A 6 25.46 14.16 -4.82
C GLU A 6 24.42 13.06 -4.85
N PHE A 7 24.42 12.17 -3.84
CA PHE A 7 23.43 11.11 -3.71
C PHE A 7 22.01 11.70 -3.59
N ASN A 8 21.83 12.73 -2.77
CA ASN A 8 20.51 13.35 -2.58
C ASN A 8 19.98 14.00 -3.86
N LYS A 9 20.84 14.51 -4.71
CA LYS A 9 20.44 15.03 -6.03
C LYS A 9 20.08 13.92 -6.99
N ASN A 10 20.67 12.75 -6.83
CA ASN A 10 20.43 11.59 -7.68
C ASN A 10 19.21 10.78 -7.24
N CYS A 11 19.00 10.64 -5.93
CA CYS A 11 17.87 9.89 -5.39
C CYS A 11 16.64 10.81 -5.31
N THR A 12 15.66 10.55 -6.17
CA THR A 12 14.50 11.44 -6.35
C THR A 12 13.25 11.00 -5.60
N GLY A 13 13.36 9.95 -4.79
CA GLY A 13 12.26 9.50 -3.95
C GLY A 13 11.99 8.00 -4.06
N LEU A 14 10.85 7.58 -3.55
CA LEU A 14 10.42 6.19 -3.60
C LEU A 14 9.93 5.84 -5.01
N GLN A 15 10.51 4.82 -5.63
CA GLN A 15 10.08 4.37 -6.95
C GLN A 15 8.93 3.37 -6.87
N HIS A 16 9.07 2.34 -6.05
CA HIS A 16 8.01 1.34 -5.85
C HIS A 16 8.24 0.55 -4.57
N VAL A 17 7.18 -0.15 -4.13
CA VAL A 17 7.21 -1.12 -3.04
C VAL A 17 6.99 -2.50 -3.64
N GLY A 18 7.82 -3.47 -3.28
CA GLY A 18 7.69 -4.85 -3.73
C GLY A 18 6.71 -5.62 -2.86
N LEU A 19 5.78 -6.34 -3.49
CA LEU A 19 4.76 -7.13 -2.81
C LEU A 19 4.66 -8.51 -3.47
N PRO A 20 5.30 -9.54 -2.89
CA PRO A 20 5.12 -10.88 -3.40
C PRO A 20 3.70 -11.37 -3.17
N THR A 21 3.17 -12.17 -4.08
CA THR A 21 1.82 -12.69 -3.98
C THR A 21 1.74 -14.16 -4.40
N LEU A 22 0.85 -14.90 -3.73
CA LEU A 22 0.44 -16.23 -4.15
C LEU A 22 -0.77 -16.19 -5.07
N ASP A 23 -1.47 -15.04 -5.16
CA ASP A 23 -2.68 -14.89 -5.96
C ASP A 23 -2.70 -13.49 -6.60
N MET A 24 -2.20 -13.42 -7.84
CA MET A 24 -2.10 -12.15 -8.56
C MET A 24 -3.48 -11.57 -8.87
N ASP A 25 -4.46 -12.40 -9.24
CA ASP A 25 -5.80 -11.90 -9.56
C ASP A 25 -6.46 -11.23 -8.35
N ALA A 26 -6.34 -11.85 -7.16
CA ALA A 26 -6.85 -11.27 -5.92
C ALA A 26 -6.15 -9.95 -5.58
N THR A 27 -4.83 -9.88 -5.81
CA THR A 27 -4.04 -8.68 -5.55
C THR A 27 -4.45 -7.53 -6.47
N VAL A 28 -4.55 -7.81 -7.77
CA VAL A 28 -4.98 -6.81 -8.75
C VAL A 28 -6.39 -6.30 -8.45
N LYS A 29 -7.31 -7.20 -8.07
CA LYS A 29 -8.68 -6.83 -7.70
C LYS A 29 -8.70 -5.92 -6.47
N PHE A 30 -7.97 -6.30 -5.42
CA PHE A 30 -7.92 -5.53 -4.18
C PHE A 30 -7.43 -4.10 -4.42
N TYR A 31 -6.26 -3.96 -5.05
CA TYR A 31 -5.70 -2.64 -5.31
C TYR A 31 -6.50 -1.86 -6.33
N GLY A 32 -7.13 -2.55 -7.30
CA GLY A 32 -8.06 -1.92 -8.25
C GLY A 32 -9.23 -1.27 -7.55
N LEU A 33 -9.78 -1.90 -6.51
CA LEU A 33 -10.86 -1.33 -5.70
C LEU A 33 -10.40 -0.12 -4.88
N LEU A 34 -9.10 0.03 -4.64
CA LEU A 34 -8.52 1.20 -3.99
C LEU A 34 -8.06 2.26 -5.00
N GLY A 35 -8.34 2.06 -6.28
CA GLY A 35 -8.04 3.05 -7.32
C GLY A 35 -6.70 2.86 -8.02
N PHE A 36 -6.01 1.75 -7.79
CA PHE A 36 -4.80 1.42 -8.53
C PHE A 36 -5.16 0.84 -9.89
N HIS A 37 -4.29 1.08 -10.89
CA HIS A 37 -4.40 0.46 -12.21
C HIS A 37 -3.09 -0.23 -12.57
N ILE A 38 -3.16 -1.19 -13.48
CA ILE A 38 -1.97 -1.85 -14.01
C ILE A 38 -1.25 -0.87 -14.92
N ALA A 39 -0.09 -0.35 -14.49
CA ALA A 39 0.73 0.54 -15.29
C ALA A 39 1.66 -0.21 -16.23
N HIS A 40 2.07 -1.42 -15.85
CA HIS A 40 2.96 -2.26 -16.64
C HIS A 40 2.81 -3.71 -16.19
N THR A 41 2.89 -4.62 -17.13
CA THR A 41 2.85 -6.06 -16.85
C THR A 41 3.96 -6.78 -17.64
N LYS A 42 4.56 -7.79 -17.04
CA LYS A 42 5.61 -8.57 -17.67
C LYS A 42 5.71 -9.94 -17.03
N MET A 43 6.17 -10.92 -17.82
CA MET A 43 6.58 -12.21 -17.29
C MET A 43 8.07 -12.17 -16.96
N ASN A 44 8.42 -12.71 -15.79
CA ASN A 44 9.80 -12.85 -15.35
C ASN A 44 10.03 -14.27 -14.88
N LYS A 45 10.85 -15.03 -15.62
CA LYS A 45 11.17 -16.43 -15.32
C LYS A 45 9.91 -17.29 -15.09
N GLY A 46 8.87 -17.07 -15.90
CA GLY A 46 7.61 -17.80 -15.83
C GLY A 46 6.61 -17.28 -14.82
N ASN A 47 6.96 -16.25 -14.05
CA ASN A 47 6.07 -15.64 -13.06
C ASN A 47 5.58 -14.28 -13.54
N LYS A 48 4.31 -13.99 -13.30
CA LYS A 48 3.72 -12.72 -13.69
C LYS A 48 4.13 -11.60 -12.74
N VAL A 49 4.45 -10.44 -13.29
CA VAL A 49 4.77 -9.22 -12.56
C VAL A 49 3.84 -8.12 -13.04
N ASN A 50 3.16 -7.45 -12.12
CA ASN A 50 2.32 -6.29 -12.39
C ASN A 50 2.80 -5.09 -11.57
N PHE A 51 2.97 -3.96 -12.24
CA PHE A 51 3.18 -2.67 -11.58
C PHE A 51 1.83 -1.98 -11.45
N LEU A 52 1.38 -1.83 -10.20
CA LEU A 52 0.09 -1.24 -9.86
C LEU A 52 0.32 0.19 -9.40
N ARG A 53 -0.36 1.16 -10.00
CA ARG A 53 -0.09 2.58 -9.74
C ARG A 53 -1.36 3.34 -9.40
N LYS A 54 -1.22 4.19 -8.39
CA LYS A 54 -2.21 5.21 -8.04
C LYS A 54 -1.46 6.50 -7.75
N GLY A 55 -1.67 7.54 -8.58
CA GLY A 55 -0.92 8.79 -8.48
C GLY A 55 0.57 8.53 -8.65
N ASN A 56 1.35 8.97 -7.69
CA ASN A 56 2.81 8.75 -7.66
C ASN A 56 3.24 7.53 -6.85
N PHE A 57 2.29 6.72 -6.38
CA PHE A 57 2.57 5.51 -5.62
C PHE A 57 2.49 4.28 -6.53
N THR A 58 3.54 3.45 -6.53
CA THR A 58 3.63 2.25 -7.35
C THR A 58 3.97 1.03 -6.49
N ILE A 59 3.23 -0.04 -6.69
CA ILE A 59 3.49 -1.35 -6.09
C ILE A 59 3.93 -2.28 -7.23
N GLU A 60 5.09 -2.91 -7.07
CA GLU A 60 5.47 -4.04 -7.93
C GLU A 60 4.98 -5.32 -7.27
N SER A 61 3.92 -5.92 -7.78
CA SER A 61 3.46 -7.20 -7.30
C SER A 61 3.93 -8.31 -8.24
N TYR A 62 4.50 -9.36 -7.67
CA TYR A 62 5.06 -10.47 -8.44
C TYR A 62 4.66 -11.81 -7.81
N GLU A 63 4.40 -12.78 -8.68
CA GLU A 63 4.08 -14.13 -8.25
C GLU A 63 5.30 -14.77 -7.60
N ASP A 64 5.13 -15.31 -6.41
CA ASP A 64 6.20 -15.94 -5.66
C ASP A 64 5.61 -17.01 -4.73
N LYS A 65 6.01 -18.26 -4.94
CA LYS A 65 5.57 -19.40 -4.12
C LYS A 65 6.02 -19.29 -2.66
N GLY A 66 7.08 -18.52 -2.41
CA GLY A 66 7.59 -18.26 -1.08
C GLY A 66 6.98 -17.06 -0.39
N ALA A 67 5.94 -16.44 -0.97
CA ALA A 67 5.30 -15.29 -0.36
C ALA A 67 4.74 -15.63 1.01
N ILE A 68 5.09 -14.82 2.00
CA ILE A 68 4.56 -14.98 3.35
C ILE A 68 3.22 -14.25 3.46
N LYS A 69 2.29 -14.82 4.23
CA LYS A 69 0.94 -14.25 4.43
C LYS A 69 0.82 -13.62 5.81
N HIS A 70 1.75 -12.76 6.14
CA HIS A 70 1.73 -11.94 7.35
C HIS A 70 2.61 -10.72 7.13
N ASP A 71 2.52 -9.73 8.01
CA ASP A 71 3.37 -8.56 7.97
C ASP A 71 4.83 -8.93 8.21
N GLY A 72 5.73 -8.16 7.58
CA GLY A 72 7.17 -8.37 7.65
C GLY A 72 7.88 -7.22 8.35
N ALA A 73 9.16 -7.02 8.01
CA ALA A 73 9.97 -5.95 8.58
C ALA A 73 9.37 -4.56 8.30
N ILE A 74 8.84 -4.36 7.09
CA ILE A 74 7.97 -3.22 6.79
C ILE A 74 6.55 -3.68 7.11
N GLN A 75 5.94 -3.12 8.16
CA GLN A 75 4.72 -3.62 8.74
C GLN A 75 3.47 -3.19 7.97
N HIS A 76 3.43 -1.97 7.47
CA HIS A 76 2.27 -1.48 6.72
C HIS A 76 2.68 -0.44 5.68
N ILE A 77 1.77 -0.20 4.75
CA ILE A 77 1.79 0.97 3.87
C ILE A 77 0.59 1.83 4.22
N ALA A 78 0.78 3.15 4.23
CA ALA A 78 -0.30 4.08 4.56
C ALA A 78 -0.66 4.90 3.33
N LEU A 79 -1.96 4.94 3.02
CA LEU A 79 -2.50 5.81 1.98
C LEU A 79 -3.00 7.09 2.65
N ASP A 80 -2.58 8.23 2.12
CA ASP A 80 -3.02 9.52 2.61
C ASP A 80 -4.44 9.80 2.14
N VAL A 81 -5.33 10.18 3.06
CA VAL A 81 -6.70 10.55 2.72
C VAL A 81 -7.05 11.90 3.32
N LYS A 82 -7.91 12.64 2.64
CA LYS A 82 -8.38 13.95 3.10
C LYS A 82 -9.52 13.84 4.10
N ASP A 83 -10.31 12.77 4.02
CA ASP A 83 -11.49 12.55 4.85
C ASP A 83 -11.53 11.08 5.26
N ILE A 84 -11.12 10.81 6.49
CA ILE A 84 -11.01 9.45 7.02
C ILE A 84 -12.38 8.78 7.16
N GLN A 85 -13.43 9.54 7.48
CA GLN A 85 -14.76 8.98 7.59
C GLN A 85 -15.28 8.48 6.23
N GLN A 86 -15.06 9.27 5.19
CA GLN A 86 -15.44 8.87 3.83
C GLN A 86 -14.65 7.62 3.40
N ALA A 87 -13.36 7.56 3.74
CA ALA A 87 -12.54 6.39 3.45
C ALA A 87 -13.07 5.14 4.19
N TRP A 88 -13.41 5.29 5.47
CA TRP A 88 -14.01 4.21 6.27
C TRP A 88 -15.31 3.71 5.62
N ASP A 89 -16.20 4.64 5.28
CA ASP A 89 -17.50 4.30 4.70
C ASP A 89 -17.32 3.54 3.38
N TYR A 90 -16.43 4.01 2.51
CA TYR A 90 -16.15 3.35 1.24
C TYR A 90 -15.55 1.95 1.44
N VAL A 91 -14.49 1.85 2.22
CA VAL A 91 -13.75 0.59 2.41
C VAL A 91 -14.63 -0.45 3.11
N SER A 92 -15.56 -0.02 3.96
CA SER A 92 -16.53 -0.91 4.62
C SER A 92 -17.41 -1.66 3.62
N THR A 93 -17.59 -1.13 2.41
CA THR A 93 -18.40 -1.79 1.37
C THR A 93 -17.64 -2.86 0.60
N LEU A 94 -16.31 -2.95 0.76
CA LEU A 94 -15.47 -3.79 -0.09
C LEU A 94 -15.32 -5.23 0.41
N GLY A 95 -15.66 -5.51 1.67
CA GLY A 95 -15.67 -6.87 2.23
C GLY A 95 -14.32 -7.37 2.75
N TYR A 96 -13.30 -6.51 2.87
CA TYR A 96 -12.02 -6.91 3.45
C TYR A 96 -12.03 -6.80 4.96
N LYS A 97 -11.13 -7.53 5.60
CA LYS A 97 -11.05 -7.58 7.05
C LYS A 97 -10.45 -6.29 7.61
N PHE A 98 -11.20 -5.62 8.49
CA PHE A 98 -10.70 -4.49 9.26
C PHE A 98 -9.89 -5.02 10.45
N ILE A 99 -8.75 -4.40 10.71
CA ILE A 99 -7.94 -4.67 11.91
C ILE A 99 -8.49 -3.86 13.07
N ASP A 100 -8.84 -2.60 12.80
CA ASP A 100 -9.39 -1.70 13.81
C ASP A 100 -10.92 -1.78 13.84
N THR A 101 -11.51 -1.66 15.04
CA THR A 101 -12.96 -1.71 15.22
C THR A 101 -13.63 -0.35 14.99
N HIS A 102 -12.84 0.71 14.96
CA HIS A 102 -13.29 2.09 14.76
C HIS A 102 -12.13 2.93 14.24
N ILE A 103 -12.42 4.15 13.81
CA ILE A 103 -11.38 5.11 13.41
C ILE A 103 -10.56 5.47 14.64
N MET A 104 -9.25 5.26 14.56
CA MET A 104 -8.30 5.49 15.64
C MET A 104 -7.73 6.89 15.57
N GLU A 105 -7.21 7.38 16.70
CA GLU A 105 -6.57 8.70 16.78
C GLU A 105 -5.23 8.60 17.49
N LEU A 106 -4.24 9.36 17.02
CA LEU A 106 -2.94 9.51 17.65
C LEU A 106 -2.49 10.98 17.59
N PRO A 107 -1.73 11.47 18.60
CA PRO A 107 -1.34 12.87 18.67
C PRO A 107 -0.10 13.20 17.84
N PHE A 108 -0.01 12.66 16.61
CA PHE A 108 1.11 12.93 15.72
C PHE A 108 0.85 14.19 14.90
N TRP A 109 1.91 14.87 14.53
CA TRP A 109 1.86 16.18 13.88
C TRP A 109 1.20 17.23 14.77
N GLU A 110 0.83 18.37 14.22
CA GLU A 110 0.36 19.50 15.03
C GLU A 110 -1.01 19.24 15.67
N LYS A 111 -1.93 18.66 14.91
CA LYS A 111 -3.33 18.47 15.34
C LYS A 111 -3.74 17.00 15.41
N GLY A 112 -2.79 16.08 15.33
CA GLY A 112 -3.06 14.66 15.40
C GLY A 112 -3.35 14.02 14.05
N ILE A 113 -3.51 12.71 14.06
CA ILE A 113 -3.93 11.92 12.92
C ILE A 113 -5.16 11.10 13.27
N ARG A 114 -5.92 10.73 12.24
CA ARG A 114 -7.01 9.76 12.35
C ARG A 114 -6.74 8.67 11.31
N TYR A 115 -6.89 7.40 11.68
CA TYR A 115 -6.50 6.31 10.81
C TYR A 115 -7.26 5.03 11.10
N PHE A 116 -7.21 4.08 10.17
CA PHE A 116 -7.61 2.69 10.37
C PHE A 116 -6.82 1.79 9.43
N ASN A 117 -6.81 0.49 9.76
CA ASN A 117 -6.05 -0.53 9.03
C ASN A 117 -6.95 -1.67 8.56
N ILE A 118 -6.65 -2.20 7.37
CA ILE A 118 -7.28 -3.40 6.84
C ILE A 118 -6.22 -4.41 6.42
N LYS A 119 -6.65 -5.65 6.18
CA LYS A 119 -5.81 -6.69 5.60
C LYS A 119 -6.12 -6.85 4.12
N GLY A 120 -5.09 -6.85 3.29
CA GLY A 120 -5.21 -7.21 1.88
C GLY A 120 -5.16 -8.72 1.67
N PRO A 121 -5.25 -9.18 0.40
CA PRO A 121 -5.30 -10.60 0.08
C PRO A 121 -4.02 -11.38 0.39
N ASN A 122 -2.91 -10.69 0.56
CA ASN A 122 -1.62 -11.29 0.94
C ASN A 122 -1.35 -11.14 2.44
N GLU A 123 -2.36 -10.82 3.24
CA GLU A 123 -2.28 -10.50 4.66
C GLU A 123 -1.44 -9.24 4.93
N GLU A 124 -1.19 -8.45 3.90
CA GLU A 124 -0.54 -7.15 4.05
C GLU A 124 -1.44 -6.18 4.79
N VAL A 125 -0.81 -5.33 5.60
CA VAL A 125 -1.53 -4.29 6.33
C VAL A 125 -1.55 -3.01 5.48
N VAL A 126 -2.75 -2.52 5.19
CA VAL A 126 -2.95 -1.24 4.49
C VAL A 126 -3.64 -0.28 5.45
N GLU A 127 -2.97 0.83 5.72
CA GLU A 127 -3.49 1.90 6.56
C GLU A 127 -4.07 3.01 5.69
N PHE A 128 -5.15 3.60 6.18
CA PHE A 128 -5.69 4.86 5.64
C PHE A 128 -5.50 5.89 6.73
N CYS A 129 -4.84 7.00 6.43
CA CYS A 129 -4.43 7.96 7.43
C CYS A 129 -4.72 9.39 6.97
N GLN A 130 -5.38 10.16 7.84
CA GLN A 130 -5.62 11.59 7.64
C GLN A 130 -4.81 12.37 8.66
N ILE A 131 -3.96 13.28 8.17
CA ILE A 131 -3.32 14.28 9.03
C ILE A 131 -4.35 15.38 9.26
N VAL A 132 -4.74 15.61 10.51
CA VAL A 132 -5.76 16.62 10.84
C VAL A 132 -5.20 18.02 10.62
N GLN A 133 -5.97 18.85 9.91
CA GLN A 133 -5.59 20.22 9.56
C GLN A 133 -6.08 21.25 10.57
#